data_3cedfe801f0f2ec2407a20f5ed9d6e68
#
_entry.id   3cedfe801f0f2ec2407a20f5ed9d6e68
#
_cell.length_a   1.000
_cell.length_b   1.000
_cell.length_c   1.000
_cell.angle_alpha   90.00
_cell.angle_beta   90.00
_cell.angle_gamma   90.00
#
_symmetry.space_group_name_H-M   'P 1'
#
loop_
_entity.id
_entity.type
_entity.pdbx_description
1 polymer ?
#
loop_
_entity_poly.entity_id
_entity_poly.type
_entity_poly.pdbx_seq_one_letter_code
_entity_poly.pdbx_strand_id
1 'polypeptide(L)'
;MAAANKKIQVLSDFEHILKRPTIYVGSVKLSEEMLPIIKEDRICSVPYQISVGMYKLFDEVFSNCVDEAKRMKKPMDSIIIEVDSKTNRIKIADTGEGFMDGSKINEKSGLPNIETAVSMLRAGSNFDNEQISETLIGTNGMGVSLVNAMSSYFSIESTNSKESYFQEWNNFQGSKPVITKKSKNKLGTAVTFSPLPDIFDNCKWSKDILFSMLILKKRVLETESNTKTIKIKFVWDGKETEVKTDVLKQLSYKTSIGEILVWEKTEDSGSVSFVNSAICTGIQQKIIMDQINGVLDDSLAHHFYDFCLILNLPPALVKFGDQNKTKFVSRREDVEKIILDAFEGPLKRFFSTPLFKKIKELVERRKKESDLKKIRKEKKNVNIKFSHKYFPPTSRIAENLFIVEGLSAMGSILQKRNPARDGVYALKGKIKNARNLSDLADNREILELMQILNLDPENPSLQCPYEKIVISTDQDPDGAHITSLLISLIFNWFPWIIEKKMLHFLETPLVSAGDKSKLYFYSLGEFKEASAKKKFTNVRYLKGLGSLSLEDWDHVMKNKRIINIIKDKKSAHFLDMAFGKSADARKIWLSSFS
;
A
#
# COMPACT_ATOMS: atom_id res chain seq x y z
N MET A 1 -47.42 -16.83 27.97
CA MET A 1 -46.63 -15.62 28.21
C MET A 1 -47.37 -14.44 27.60
N ALA A 2 -47.91 -13.54 28.44
CA ALA A 2 -48.68 -12.38 28.02
C ALA A 2 -47.73 -11.40 27.29
N ALA A 3 -48.03 -11.06 26.05
CA ALA A 3 -47.35 -10.00 25.29
C ALA A 3 -47.56 -8.68 26.04
N ALA A 4 -46.51 -8.16 26.66
CA ALA A 4 -46.53 -6.84 27.26
C ALA A 4 -46.86 -5.83 26.17
N ASN A 5 -48.00 -5.14 26.28
CA ASN A 5 -48.42 -4.03 25.43
C ASN A 5 -47.35 -2.94 25.55
N LYS A 6 -46.39 -2.91 24.61
CA LYS A 6 -45.38 -1.84 24.51
C LYS A 6 -46.12 -0.56 24.09
N LYS A 7 -46.35 0.32 25.06
CA LYS A 7 -46.82 1.68 24.77
C LYS A 7 -45.84 2.37 23.82
N ILE A 8 -46.39 2.92 22.73
CA ILE A 8 -45.63 3.81 21.85
C ILE A 8 -45.25 5.04 22.68
N GLN A 9 -43.95 5.34 22.77
CA GLN A 9 -43.42 6.53 23.45
C GLN A 9 -43.04 7.55 22.39
N VAL A 10 -43.48 8.79 22.56
CA VAL A 10 -43.00 9.94 21.79
C VAL A 10 -41.98 10.65 22.69
N LEU A 11 -40.76 10.78 22.19
CA LEU A 11 -39.66 11.46 22.88
C LEU A 11 -39.46 12.85 22.30
N SER A 12 -39.14 13.81 23.15
CA SER A 12 -38.56 15.09 22.71
C SER A 12 -37.18 14.86 22.08
N ASP A 13 -36.71 15.81 21.27
CA ASP A 13 -35.36 15.74 20.67
C ASP A 13 -34.28 15.53 21.74
N PHE A 14 -34.37 16.23 22.85
CA PHE A 14 -33.45 16.09 23.99
C PHE A 14 -33.48 14.69 24.62
N GLU A 15 -34.66 14.16 24.92
CA GLU A 15 -34.80 12.79 25.46
C GLU A 15 -34.27 11.75 24.47
N HIS A 16 -34.47 11.96 23.18
CA HIS A 16 -33.94 11.07 22.15
C HIS A 16 -32.40 11.09 22.11
N ILE A 17 -31.79 12.29 22.20
CA ILE A 17 -30.33 12.45 22.25
C ILE A 17 -29.77 11.65 23.44
N LEU A 18 -30.32 11.82 24.64
CA LEU A 18 -29.83 11.14 25.85
C LEU A 18 -30.07 9.63 25.81
N LYS A 19 -31.19 9.16 25.23
CA LYS A 19 -31.49 7.72 25.09
C LYS A 19 -30.67 7.04 23.97
N ARG A 20 -30.28 7.77 22.94
CA ARG A 20 -29.62 7.24 21.74
C ARG A 20 -28.42 8.10 21.32
N PRO A 21 -27.48 8.41 22.23
CA PRO A 21 -26.38 9.35 21.98
C PRO A 21 -25.48 8.87 20.83
N THR A 22 -25.32 7.56 20.67
CA THR A 22 -24.45 6.96 19.63
C THR A 22 -24.86 7.30 18.21
N ILE A 23 -26.12 7.63 17.95
CA ILE A 23 -26.60 8.06 16.63
C ILE A 23 -25.98 9.41 16.24
N TYR A 24 -25.73 10.27 17.22
CA TYR A 24 -25.32 11.66 17.02
C TYR A 24 -23.81 11.86 17.12
N VAL A 25 -23.15 11.20 18.07
CA VAL A 25 -21.72 11.44 18.38
C VAL A 25 -20.83 10.20 18.26
N GLY A 26 -21.38 9.07 17.86
CA GLY A 26 -20.66 7.80 17.79
C GLY A 26 -20.57 7.09 19.16
N SER A 27 -19.55 6.26 19.37
CA SER A 27 -19.39 5.51 20.61
C SER A 27 -19.23 6.44 21.81
N VAL A 28 -20.10 6.28 22.79
CA VAL A 28 -20.04 7.03 24.05
C VAL A 28 -19.38 6.22 25.17
N LYS A 29 -19.29 4.89 25.00
CA LYS A 29 -18.60 4.00 25.93
C LYS A 29 -17.09 4.10 25.74
N LEU A 30 -16.34 3.84 26.82
CA LEU A 30 -14.90 3.69 26.74
C LEU A 30 -14.55 2.49 25.86
N SER A 31 -13.73 2.72 24.85
CA SER A 31 -13.17 1.71 23.94
C SER A 31 -11.70 2.01 23.68
N GLU A 32 -10.94 0.97 23.37
CA GLU A 32 -9.58 1.14 22.90
C GLU A 32 -9.59 1.61 21.43
N GLU A 33 -9.09 2.81 21.22
CA GLU A 33 -9.05 3.43 19.90
C GLU A 33 -7.61 3.79 19.51
N MET A 34 -7.25 3.49 18.28
CA MET A 34 -5.96 3.90 17.71
C MET A 34 -6.04 5.37 17.27
N LEU A 35 -5.36 6.24 17.99
CA LEU A 35 -5.42 7.69 17.75
C LEU A 35 -4.12 8.22 17.14
N PRO A 36 -4.22 9.21 16.22
CA PRO A 36 -3.05 9.92 15.71
C PRO A 36 -2.50 10.87 16.78
N ILE A 37 -1.40 10.48 17.39
CA ILE A 37 -0.70 11.26 18.43
C ILE A 37 0.63 11.77 17.88
N ILE A 38 0.94 13.02 18.15
CA ILE A 38 2.24 13.59 17.80
C ILE A 38 3.25 13.21 18.88
N LYS A 39 4.24 12.41 18.51
CA LYS A 39 5.39 12.06 19.35
C LYS A 39 6.66 12.50 18.64
N GLU A 40 7.51 13.24 19.36
CA GLU A 40 8.73 13.82 18.82
C GLU A 40 8.45 14.69 17.58
N ASP A 41 8.61 14.15 16.37
CA ASP A 41 8.44 14.85 15.11
C ASP A 41 7.58 14.10 14.10
N ARG A 42 6.76 13.12 14.55
CA ARG A 42 5.96 12.24 13.69
C ARG A 42 4.56 11.97 14.24
N ILE A 43 3.69 11.51 13.36
CA ILE A 43 2.36 11.04 13.71
C ILE A 43 2.47 9.53 14.03
N CYS A 44 2.13 9.18 15.28
CA CYS A 44 2.07 7.81 15.76
C CYS A 44 0.62 7.39 15.94
N SER A 45 0.29 6.14 15.65
CA SER A 45 -1.00 5.53 15.92
C SER A 45 -0.90 4.80 17.26
N VAL A 46 -1.49 5.39 18.29
CA VAL A 46 -1.33 4.93 19.69
C VAL A 46 -2.68 4.51 20.26
N PRO A 47 -2.77 3.35 20.94
CA PRO A 47 -4.00 2.93 21.59
C PRO A 47 -4.29 3.79 22.83
N TYR A 48 -5.53 4.29 22.92
CA TYR A 48 -6.05 5.01 24.07
C TYR A 48 -7.44 4.50 24.45
N GLN A 49 -7.70 4.44 25.74
CA GLN A 49 -9.04 4.18 26.26
C GLN A 49 -9.81 5.50 26.30
N ILE A 50 -10.72 5.70 25.35
CA ILE A 50 -11.50 6.94 25.24
C ILE A 50 -12.97 6.67 24.91
N SER A 51 -13.80 7.68 25.20
CA SER A 51 -15.13 7.81 24.57
C SER A 51 -14.99 8.69 23.33
N VAL A 52 -15.13 8.12 22.15
CA VAL A 52 -15.06 8.83 20.86
C VAL A 52 -16.08 9.98 20.81
N GLY A 53 -17.28 9.73 21.32
CA GLY A 53 -18.36 10.71 21.37
C GLY A 53 -18.02 11.95 22.22
N MET A 54 -17.25 11.78 23.30
CA MET A 54 -16.81 12.92 24.09
C MET A 54 -15.87 13.84 23.30
N TYR A 55 -14.90 13.26 22.61
CA TYR A 55 -13.99 14.05 21.75
C TYR A 55 -14.71 14.65 20.54
N LYS A 56 -15.83 14.05 20.11
CA LYS A 56 -16.67 14.64 19.06
C LYS A 56 -17.34 15.94 19.53
N LEU A 57 -17.73 16.05 20.83
CA LEU A 57 -18.25 17.31 21.37
C LEU A 57 -17.22 18.46 21.26
N PHE A 58 -15.96 18.16 21.53
CA PHE A 58 -14.86 19.14 21.30
C PHE A 58 -14.76 19.54 19.84
N ASP A 59 -14.81 18.56 18.93
CA ASP A 59 -14.70 18.79 17.49
C ASP A 59 -15.83 19.67 16.94
N GLU A 60 -17.06 19.51 17.42
CA GLU A 60 -18.20 20.31 17.03
C GLU A 60 -18.02 21.80 17.41
N VAL A 61 -17.58 22.09 18.62
CA VAL A 61 -17.34 23.49 19.04
C VAL A 61 -16.15 24.09 18.32
N PHE A 62 -15.04 23.35 18.20
CA PHE A 62 -13.86 23.83 17.48
C PHE A 62 -14.17 24.12 16.00
N SER A 63 -14.97 23.27 15.38
CA SER A 63 -15.38 23.44 13.97
C SER A 63 -16.20 24.73 13.76
N ASN A 64 -17.06 25.11 14.73
CA ASN A 64 -17.78 26.36 14.66
C ASN A 64 -16.85 27.59 14.68
N CYS A 65 -15.77 27.57 15.49
CA CYS A 65 -14.76 28.62 15.46
C CYS A 65 -14.04 28.70 14.10
N VAL A 66 -13.78 27.55 13.47
CA VAL A 66 -13.17 27.49 12.13
C VAL A 66 -14.13 28.04 11.06
N ASP A 67 -15.40 27.67 11.12
CA ASP A 67 -16.42 28.16 10.18
C ASP A 67 -16.62 29.67 10.30
N GLU A 68 -16.58 30.21 11.52
CA GLU A 68 -16.58 31.67 11.73
C GLU A 68 -15.37 32.33 11.08
N ALA A 69 -14.16 31.77 11.31
CA ALA A 69 -12.95 32.29 10.70
C ALA A 69 -12.99 32.31 9.16
N LYS A 70 -13.62 31.30 8.56
CA LYS A 70 -13.81 31.24 7.11
C LYS A 70 -14.78 32.30 6.57
N ARG A 71 -15.80 32.66 7.36
CA ARG A 71 -16.79 33.70 6.99
C ARG A 71 -16.29 35.12 7.14
N MET A 72 -15.30 35.32 8.02
CA MET A 72 -14.81 36.66 8.30
C MET A 72 -14.09 37.26 7.10
N LYS A 73 -14.36 38.53 6.81
CA LYS A 73 -13.63 39.31 5.80
C LYS A 73 -12.18 39.63 6.22
N LYS A 74 -11.92 39.72 7.51
CA LYS A 74 -10.58 39.93 8.08
C LYS A 74 -10.15 38.63 8.75
N PRO A 75 -8.85 38.26 8.69
CA PRO A 75 -8.37 37.07 9.35
C PRO A 75 -8.63 37.12 10.87
N MET A 76 -9.15 36.02 11.42
CA MET A 76 -9.28 35.82 12.86
C MET A 76 -7.89 35.77 13.50
N ASP A 77 -7.71 36.38 14.68
CA ASP A 77 -6.42 36.37 15.37
C ASP A 77 -6.15 35.02 16.03
N SER A 78 -7.09 34.51 16.84
CA SER A 78 -6.82 33.31 17.62
C SER A 78 -8.05 32.50 18.00
N ILE A 79 -7.80 31.19 18.23
CA ILE A 79 -8.71 30.27 18.91
C ILE A 79 -8.00 29.81 20.18
N ILE A 80 -8.68 29.90 21.33
CA ILE A 80 -8.14 29.58 22.65
C ILE A 80 -8.90 28.39 23.22
N ILE A 81 -8.20 27.36 23.63
CA ILE A 81 -8.75 26.16 24.26
C ILE A 81 -8.21 26.09 25.70
N GLU A 82 -9.10 26.18 26.67
CA GLU A 82 -8.77 26.07 28.10
C GLU A 82 -9.40 24.80 28.69
N VAL A 83 -8.60 24.00 29.38
CA VAL A 83 -9.04 22.78 30.05
C VAL A 83 -8.71 22.84 31.52
N ASP A 84 -9.73 22.60 32.34
CA ASP A 84 -9.60 22.29 33.76
C ASP A 84 -9.75 20.79 33.97
N SER A 85 -8.66 20.09 34.20
CA SER A 85 -8.63 18.63 34.33
C SER A 85 -9.36 18.13 35.59
N LYS A 86 -9.46 18.95 36.63
CA LYS A 86 -10.12 18.60 37.89
C LYS A 86 -11.63 18.53 37.73
N THR A 87 -12.22 19.51 37.07
CA THR A 87 -13.65 19.59 36.80
C THR A 87 -14.07 18.92 35.49
N ASN A 88 -13.11 18.44 34.69
CA ASN A 88 -13.31 17.94 33.33
C ASN A 88 -14.00 18.96 32.41
N ARG A 89 -13.80 20.24 32.67
CA ARG A 89 -14.40 21.36 31.93
C ARG A 89 -13.48 21.83 30.83
N ILE A 90 -14.05 22.12 29.68
CA ILE A 90 -13.33 22.69 28.55
C ILE A 90 -14.03 23.98 28.08
N LYS A 91 -13.24 25.02 27.79
CA LYS A 91 -13.68 26.25 27.16
C LYS A 91 -12.97 26.40 25.82
N ILE A 92 -13.73 26.70 24.79
CA ILE A 92 -13.22 27.00 23.45
C ILE A 92 -13.73 28.37 23.06
N ALA A 93 -12.81 29.27 22.76
CA ALA A 93 -13.11 30.66 22.47
C ALA A 93 -12.42 31.09 21.18
N ASP A 94 -13.11 31.87 20.36
CA ASP A 94 -12.56 32.52 19.17
C ASP A 94 -12.54 34.04 19.33
N THR A 95 -11.79 34.71 18.47
CA THR A 95 -11.72 36.17 18.37
C THR A 95 -12.46 36.64 17.11
N GLY A 96 -13.57 35.97 16.77
CA GLY A 96 -14.46 36.29 15.66
C GLY A 96 -15.30 37.53 15.90
N GLU A 97 -16.31 37.75 15.07
CA GLU A 97 -17.20 38.91 15.15
C GLU A 97 -18.33 38.74 16.16
N GLY A 98 -18.48 37.53 16.73
CA GLY A 98 -19.60 37.16 17.60
C GLY A 98 -20.92 36.99 16.86
N PHE A 99 -21.96 36.52 17.56
CA PHE A 99 -23.29 36.36 16.98
C PHE A 99 -23.92 37.72 16.65
N MET A 100 -24.14 37.98 15.36
CA MET A 100 -24.92 39.14 14.94
C MET A 100 -26.40 38.87 15.25
N ASP A 101 -27.06 39.88 15.86
CA ASP A 101 -28.46 39.77 16.31
C ASP A 101 -28.74 38.58 17.26
N GLY A 102 -27.76 38.24 18.11
CA GLY A 102 -27.81 37.08 19.02
C GLY A 102 -28.95 37.16 20.05
N SER A 103 -29.24 38.34 20.57
CA SER A 103 -30.32 38.61 21.53
C SER A 103 -31.69 38.78 20.88
N LYS A 104 -31.75 38.93 19.54
CA LYS A 104 -33.03 39.09 18.82
C LYS A 104 -33.86 37.81 18.94
N ILE A 105 -35.16 37.99 19.22
CA ILE A 105 -36.09 36.87 19.34
C ILE A 105 -36.33 36.26 17.95
N ASN A 106 -36.15 34.96 17.86
CA ASN A 106 -36.43 34.16 16.67
C ASN A 106 -37.94 33.96 16.53
N GLU A 107 -38.47 34.23 15.36
CA GLU A 107 -39.91 34.19 15.11
C GLU A 107 -40.53 32.78 15.26
N LYS A 108 -39.77 31.73 14.99
CA LYS A 108 -40.25 30.35 15.05
C LYS A 108 -40.16 29.74 16.44
N SER A 109 -39.07 30.01 17.18
CA SER A 109 -38.86 29.45 18.49
C SER A 109 -39.40 30.30 19.65
N GLY A 110 -39.56 31.60 19.44
CA GLY A 110 -39.88 32.55 20.52
C GLY A 110 -38.74 32.81 21.50
N LEU A 111 -37.54 32.28 21.24
CA LEU A 111 -36.34 32.41 22.05
C LEU A 111 -35.32 33.32 21.37
N PRO A 112 -34.32 33.88 22.09
CA PRO A 112 -33.17 34.53 21.47
C PRO A 112 -32.48 33.65 20.43
N ASN A 113 -31.96 34.25 19.36
CA ASN A 113 -31.29 33.49 18.29
C ASN A 113 -30.15 32.61 18.81
N ILE A 114 -29.33 33.09 19.76
CA ILE A 114 -28.27 32.28 20.40
C ILE A 114 -28.87 31.10 21.17
N GLU A 115 -29.90 31.35 21.98
CA GLU A 115 -30.57 30.28 22.74
C GLU A 115 -31.19 29.24 21.81
N THR A 116 -31.83 29.69 20.72
CA THR A 116 -32.37 28.82 19.68
C THR A 116 -31.27 27.92 19.09
N ALA A 117 -30.12 28.51 18.73
CA ALA A 117 -29.01 27.78 18.10
C ALA A 117 -28.37 26.71 19.03
N VAL A 118 -28.36 26.94 20.37
CA VAL A 118 -27.71 26.01 21.32
C VAL A 118 -28.70 25.06 22.03
N SER A 119 -30.01 25.29 21.89
CA SER A 119 -31.04 24.49 22.58
C SER A 119 -31.93 23.67 21.65
N MET A 120 -31.95 23.97 20.36
CA MET A 120 -32.81 23.29 19.39
C MET A 120 -31.99 22.56 18.33
N LEU A 121 -32.41 21.34 17.95
CA LEU A 121 -31.85 20.67 16.80
C LEU A 121 -32.31 21.35 15.50
N ARG A 122 -31.47 21.24 14.48
CA ARG A 122 -31.75 21.82 13.14
C ARG A 122 -31.94 23.34 13.18
N ALA A 123 -31.25 24.01 14.12
CA ALA A 123 -31.14 25.45 14.18
C ALA A 123 -29.73 25.88 13.75
N GLY A 124 -29.63 26.69 12.72
CA GLY A 124 -28.32 27.13 12.20
C GLY A 124 -28.48 28.09 11.03
N SER A 125 -27.39 28.74 10.65
CA SER A 125 -27.32 29.72 9.55
C SER A 125 -26.82 29.13 8.21
N ASN A 126 -26.53 27.81 8.15
CA ASN A 126 -25.81 27.19 7.02
C ASN A 126 -26.68 26.21 6.21
N PHE A 127 -27.99 26.45 6.13
CA PHE A 127 -28.89 25.56 5.41
C PHE A 127 -28.96 25.81 3.90
N ASP A 128 -28.65 27.02 3.43
CA ASP A 128 -28.74 27.39 2.01
C ASP A 128 -27.41 27.09 1.31
N ASN A 129 -27.29 25.89 0.77
CA ASN A 129 -26.08 25.40 0.07
C ASN A 129 -25.73 26.17 -1.22
N GLU A 130 -26.66 26.89 -1.83
CA GLU A 130 -26.46 27.61 -3.10
C GLU A 130 -25.64 28.92 -2.95
N GLN A 131 -25.55 29.48 -1.74
CA GLN A 131 -24.82 30.72 -1.48
C GLN A 131 -23.47 30.51 -0.78
N ILE A 132 -23.13 29.26 -0.43
CA ILE A 132 -21.91 28.95 0.33
C ILE A 132 -20.79 28.61 -0.66
N SER A 133 -19.95 29.61 -0.98
CA SER A 133 -18.73 29.43 -1.78
C SER A 133 -17.59 28.77 -1.01
N GLU A 134 -17.76 28.46 0.27
CA GLU A 134 -16.69 28.07 1.20
C GLU A 134 -16.90 26.67 1.77
N THR A 135 -15.78 26.02 2.11
CA THR A 135 -15.73 24.65 2.66
C THR A 135 -16.09 24.63 4.15
N LEU A 136 -17.34 25.01 4.50
CA LEU A 136 -17.83 25.01 5.88
C LEU A 136 -18.03 23.58 6.40
N ILE A 137 -17.80 23.39 7.70
CA ILE A 137 -17.87 22.08 8.39
C ILE A 137 -19.24 21.86 9.00
N GLY A 138 -19.83 22.88 9.64
CA GLY A 138 -21.10 22.82 10.36
C GLY A 138 -22.31 23.08 9.44
N THR A 139 -22.82 22.07 8.75
CA THR A 139 -23.92 22.20 7.79
C THR A 139 -25.27 21.67 8.29
N ASN A 140 -25.30 20.92 9.39
CA ASN A 140 -26.51 20.20 9.84
C ASN A 140 -27.30 20.93 10.94
N GLY A 141 -26.78 22.04 11.50
CA GLY A 141 -27.45 22.81 12.56
C GLY A 141 -27.72 22.01 13.85
N MET A 142 -26.85 21.06 14.18
CA MET A 142 -27.04 20.18 15.35
C MET A 142 -25.85 20.19 16.32
N GLY A 143 -24.65 20.55 15.87
CA GLY A 143 -23.40 20.31 16.61
C GLY A 143 -23.41 20.89 18.03
N VAL A 144 -23.61 22.19 18.17
CA VAL A 144 -23.55 22.87 19.48
C VAL A 144 -24.73 22.53 20.38
N SER A 145 -25.92 22.25 19.85
CA SER A 145 -27.07 21.80 20.64
C SER A 145 -26.85 20.38 21.22
N LEU A 146 -26.14 19.50 20.50
CA LEU A 146 -25.70 18.20 21.03
C LEU A 146 -24.71 18.37 22.18
N VAL A 147 -23.77 19.32 22.08
CA VAL A 147 -22.83 19.63 23.17
C VAL A 147 -23.57 20.08 24.42
N ASN A 148 -24.54 20.98 24.28
CA ASN A 148 -25.39 21.42 25.40
C ASN A 148 -26.16 20.23 26.00
N ALA A 149 -26.87 19.44 25.17
CA ALA A 149 -27.67 18.31 25.62
C ALA A 149 -26.89 17.22 26.37
N MET A 150 -25.63 16.99 25.97
CA MET A 150 -24.76 15.96 26.56
C MET A 150 -23.79 16.51 27.61
N SER A 151 -24.04 17.70 28.16
CA SER A 151 -23.19 18.34 29.18
C SER A 151 -23.93 18.53 30.50
N SER A 152 -23.24 18.29 31.60
CA SER A 152 -23.73 18.64 32.95
C SER A 152 -23.72 20.14 33.18
N TYR A 153 -22.76 20.83 32.57
CA TYR A 153 -22.65 22.28 32.51
C TYR A 153 -22.37 22.70 31.08
N PHE A 154 -23.08 23.72 30.60
CA PHE A 154 -22.83 24.36 29.33
C PHE A 154 -23.02 25.87 29.49
N SER A 155 -22.18 26.68 28.87
CA SER A 155 -22.41 28.12 28.76
C SER A 155 -21.90 28.67 27.44
N ILE A 156 -22.54 29.74 26.98
CA ILE A 156 -22.11 30.52 25.82
C ILE A 156 -22.00 31.99 26.18
N GLU A 157 -20.88 32.55 25.82
CA GLU A 157 -20.63 33.99 25.84
C GLU A 157 -20.35 34.45 24.41
N SER A 158 -21.08 35.44 23.92
CA SER A 158 -20.85 35.98 22.58
C SER A 158 -20.89 37.50 22.61
N THR A 159 -19.82 38.14 22.15
CA THR A 159 -19.68 39.58 22.10
C THR A 159 -19.51 40.05 20.65
N ASN A 160 -20.42 40.88 20.20
CA ASN A 160 -20.34 41.58 18.92
C ASN A 160 -20.15 43.10 19.13
N SER A 161 -20.15 43.87 18.05
CA SER A 161 -19.97 45.34 18.11
C SER A 161 -21.07 46.11 18.85
N LYS A 162 -22.22 45.46 19.14
CA LYS A 162 -23.41 46.10 19.72
C LYS A 162 -23.65 45.65 21.17
N GLU A 163 -23.41 44.36 21.45
CA GLU A 163 -23.80 43.73 22.71
C GLU A 163 -22.90 42.57 23.09
N SER A 164 -22.94 42.22 24.37
CA SER A 164 -22.48 40.96 24.92
C SER A 164 -23.69 40.15 25.39
N TYR A 165 -23.72 38.90 25.05
CA TYR A 165 -24.73 37.92 25.46
C TYR A 165 -24.05 36.83 26.28
N PHE A 166 -24.61 36.48 27.46
CA PHE A 166 -24.17 35.34 28.27
C PHE A 166 -25.37 34.55 28.73
N GLN A 167 -25.27 33.22 28.62
CA GLN A 167 -26.27 32.31 29.17
C GLN A 167 -25.60 30.99 29.53
N GLU A 168 -26.12 30.34 30.59
CA GLU A 168 -25.63 29.02 31.03
C GLU A 168 -26.78 28.05 31.21
N TRP A 169 -26.44 26.77 31.09
CA TRP A 169 -27.33 25.62 31.31
C TRP A 169 -26.68 24.66 32.29
N ASN A 170 -27.49 24.18 33.23
CA ASN A 170 -27.12 23.11 34.14
C ASN A 170 -28.04 21.92 33.87
N ASN A 171 -27.47 20.79 33.43
CA ASN A 171 -28.26 19.64 32.99
C ASN A 171 -29.39 20.02 32.03
N PHE A 172 -29.04 20.82 31.01
CA PHE A 172 -29.95 21.34 29.97
C PHE A 172 -31.04 22.34 30.47
N GLN A 173 -31.00 22.75 31.70
CA GLN A 173 -31.87 23.80 32.22
C GLN A 173 -31.19 25.14 32.10
N GLY A 174 -31.66 25.96 31.16
CA GLY A 174 -31.10 27.28 30.86
C GLY A 174 -31.43 28.32 31.91
N SER A 175 -30.46 29.14 32.26
CA SER A 175 -30.67 30.37 33.01
C SER A 175 -31.33 31.45 32.14
N LYS A 176 -31.78 32.56 32.74
CA LYS A 176 -32.14 33.74 31.96
C LYS A 176 -30.89 34.34 31.32
N PRO A 177 -30.92 34.76 30.05
CA PRO A 177 -29.78 35.35 29.40
C PRO A 177 -29.43 36.73 30.02
N VAL A 178 -28.13 36.99 30.14
CA VAL A 178 -27.60 38.29 30.56
C VAL A 178 -27.12 39.03 29.31
N ILE A 179 -27.75 40.17 28.99
CA ILE A 179 -27.45 40.96 27.81
C ILE A 179 -26.90 42.33 28.25
N THR A 180 -25.69 42.67 27.82
CA THR A 180 -25.04 43.95 28.12
C THR A 180 -24.87 44.74 26.84
N LYS A 181 -25.59 45.84 26.68
CA LYS A 181 -25.43 46.77 25.55
C LYS A 181 -24.13 47.55 25.64
N LYS A 182 -23.53 47.85 24.48
CA LYS A 182 -22.26 48.59 24.36
C LYS A 182 -21.11 47.92 25.15
N SER A 183 -20.92 46.65 24.98
CA SER A 183 -19.83 45.91 25.61
C SER A 183 -18.46 46.49 25.27
N LYS A 184 -17.59 46.61 26.32
CA LYS A 184 -16.16 46.89 26.16
C LYS A 184 -15.32 45.63 26.01
N ASN A 185 -15.97 44.46 26.03
CA ASN A 185 -15.31 43.16 25.91
C ASN A 185 -14.74 42.97 24.49
N LYS A 186 -13.75 42.12 24.38
CA LYS A 186 -13.21 41.70 23.07
C LYS A 186 -14.29 40.97 22.30
N LEU A 187 -14.36 41.21 21.00
CA LEU A 187 -15.27 40.48 20.10
C LEU A 187 -14.93 38.97 20.07
N GLY A 188 -15.94 38.16 19.84
CA GLY A 188 -15.77 36.72 19.69
C GLY A 188 -16.86 35.90 20.37
N THR A 189 -16.74 34.62 20.29
CA THR A 189 -17.63 33.66 20.95
C THR A 189 -16.82 32.67 21.80
N ALA A 190 -17.32 32.36 23.00
CA ALA A 190 -16.74 31.34 23.87
C ALA A 190 -17.83 30.34 24.29
N VAL A 191 -17.57 29.08 24.13
CA VAL A 191 -18.41 27.97 24.61
C VAL A 191 -17.64 27.21 25.68
N THR A 192 -18.27 27.05 26.86
CA THR A 192 -17.69 26.29 27.97
C THR A 192 -18.62 25.12 28.31
N PHE A 193 -18.07 23.91 28.45
CA PHE A 193 -18.90 22.75 28.78
C PHE A 193 -18.15 21.70 29.60
N SER A 194 -18.92 20.88 30.32
CA SER A 194 -18.46 19.68 31.04
C SER A 194 -19.29 18.48 30.56
N PRO A 195 -18.70 17.48 29.90
CA PRO A 195 -19.45 16.30 29.44
C PRO A 195 -20.16 15.57 30.57
N LEU A 196 -21.36 15.03 30.32
CA LEU A 196 -22.12 14.22 31.27
C LEU A 196 -21.37 12.93 31.61
N PRO A 197 -20.95 12.71 32.88
CA PRO A 197 -20.14 11.54 33.24
C PRO A 197 -20.84 10.22 32.96
N ASP A 198 -22.14 10.13 33.21
CA ASP A 198 -22.94 8.89 33.01
C ASP A 198 -23.06 8.47 31.54
N ILE A 199 -23.04 9.43 30.60
CA ILE A 199 -23.09 9.13 29.18
C ILE A 199 -21.72 8.64 28.70
N PHE A 200 -20.64 9.28 29.15
CA PHE A 200 -19.29 9.07 28.63
C PHE A 200 -18.40 8.19 29.52
N ASP A 201 -18.99 7.30 30.33
CA ASP A 201 -18.29 6.38 31.24
C ASP A 201 -17.20 7.05 32.09
N ASN A 202 -17.47 8.26 32.59
CA ASN A 202 -16.51 9.09 33.33
C ASN A 202 -15.21 9.40 32.58
N CYS A 203 -15.22 9.36 31.24
CA CYS A 203 -14.05 9.69 30.42
C CYS A 203 -13.53 11.09 30.77
N LYS A 204 -12.21 11.23 30.83
CA LYS A 204 -11.55 12.51 31.11
C LYS A 204 -10.83 13.00 29.86
N TRP A 205 -10.70 14.33 29.74
CA TRP A 205 -9.85 14.93 28.72
C TRP A 205 -8.41 14.46 28.91
N SER A 206 -7.75 14.04 27.83
CA SER A 206 -6.34 13.76 27.82
C SER A 206 -5.58 14.91 27.16
N LYS A 207 -4.54 15.40 27.85
CA LYS A 207 -3.70 16.48 27.35
C LYS A 207 -3.03 16.12 26.04
N ASP A 208 -2.46 14.92 25.96
CA ASP A 208 -1.70 14.47 24.79
C ASP A 208 -2.60 14.30 23.56
N ILE A 209 -3.82 13.77 23.76
CA ILE A 209 -4.79 13.63 22.68
C ILE A 209 -5.23 15.00 22.16
N LEU A 210 -5.69 15.88 23.05
CA LEU A 210 -6.16 17.21 22.64
C LEU A 210 -5.05 18.02 21.98
N PHE A 211 -3.84 18.01 22.56
CA PHE A 211 -2.71 18.75 22.00
C PHE A 211 -2.32 18.23 20.61
N SER A 212 -2.28 16.90 20.42
CA SER A 212 -2.03 16.28 19.12
C SER A 212 -3.13 16.60 18.10
N MET A 213 -4.41 16.51 18.50
CA MET A 213 -5.52 16.93 17.65
C MET A 213 -5.38 18.40 17.22
N LEU A 214 -5.00 19.30 18.14
CA LEU A 214 -4.83 20.71 17.84
C LEU A 214 -3.67 20.97 16.88
N ILE A 215 -2.54 20.27 16.99
CA ILE A 215 -1.43 20.37 16.03
C ILE A 215 -1.91 19.95 14.63
N LEU A 216 -2.62 18.82 14.52
CA LEU A 216 -3.14 18.35 13.25
C LEU A 216 -4.19 19.31 12.66
N LYS A 217 -5.13 19.81 13.47
CA LYS A 217 -6.12 20.81 13.05
C LYS A 217 -5.45 22.13 12.64
N LYS A 218 -4.46 22.59 13.37
CA LYS A 218 -3.68 23.77 13.00
C LYS A 218 -3.00 23.57 11.64
N ARG A 219 -2.45 22.38 11.38
CA ARG A 219 -1.86 22.07 10.08
C ARG A 219 -2.87 22.16 8.95
N VAL A 220 -4.10 21.67 9.18
CA VAL A 220 -5.20 21.80 8.20
C VAL A 220 -5.51 23.28 7.93
N LEU A 221 -5.65 24.11 8.98
CA LEU A 221 -5.91 25.54 8.85
C LEU A 221 -4.83 26.26 8.04
N GLU A 222 -3.59 25.83 8.10
CA GLU A 222 -2.47 26.40 7.34
C GLU A 222 -2.52 26.11 5.83
N THR A 223 -3.38 25.21 5.38
CA THR A 223 -3.58 24.91 3.95
C THR A 223 -4.56 25.88 3.28
N GLU A 224 -5.36 26.64 4.05
CA GLU A 224 -6.38 27.56 3.54
C GLU A 224 -5.97 29.02 3.76
N SER A 225 -6.23 29.90 2.80
CA SER A 225 -5.77 31.29 2.84
C SER A 225 -6.34 32.10 4.01
N ASN A 226 -7.64 31.90 4.33
CA ASN A 226 -8.34 32.68 5.34
C ASN A 226 -8.04 32.26 6.77
N THR A 227 -7.54 31.03 6.97
CA THR A 227 -7.31 30.44 8.29
C THR A 227 -5.84 30.24 8.63
N LYS A 228 -4.93 30.39 7.67
CA LYS A 228 -3.49 30.09 7.83
C LYS A 228 -2.78 30.87 8.95
N THR A 229 -3.26 32.08 9.25
CA THR A 229 -2.65 32.97 10.24
C THR A 229 -3.22 32.81 11.64
N ILE A 230 -4.30 32.04 11.83
CA ILE A 230 -4.96 31.82 13.11
C ILE A 230 -3.96 31.21 14.10
N LYS A 231 -3.79 31.83 15.26
CA LYS A 231 -3.02 31.29 16.39
C LYS A 231 -3.93 30.35 17.19
N ILE A 232 -3.45 29.18 17.54
CA ILE A 232 -4.14 28.30 18.48
C ILE A 232 -3.36 28.31 19.79
N LYS A 233 -4.05 28.65 20.87
CA LYS A 233 -3.53 28.64 22.23
C LYS A 233 -4.19 27.53 23.03
N PHE A 234 -3.39 26.70 23.64
CA PHE A 234 -3.86 25.60 24.48
C PHE A 234 -3.45 25.88 25.95
N VAL A 235 -4.44 25.98 26.82
CA VAL A 235 -4.26 26.20 28.25
C VAL A 235 -4.72 24.94 28.98
N TRP A 236 -3.81 24.30 29.68
CA TRP A 236 -4.06 23.14 30.50
C TRP A 236 -3.78 23.43 31.96
N ASP A 237 -4.82 23.40 32.80
CA ASP A 237 -4.72 23.76 34.25
C ASP A 237 -3.97 25.07 34.48
N GLY A 238 -4.29 26.08 33.69
CA GLY A 238 -3.69 27.44 33.77
C GLY A 238 -2.35 27.62 33.06
N LYS A 239 -1.75 26.56 32.51
CA LYS A 239 -0.48 26.68 31.76
C LYS A 239 -0.76 26.81 30.27
N GLU A 240 -0.47 27.97 29.71
CA GLU A 240 -0.63 28.26 28.26
C GLU A 240 0.52 27.69 27.44
N THR A 241 0.19 27.13 26.29
CA THR A 241 1.13 26.68 25.25
C THR A 241 0.58 27.08 23.90
N GLU A 242 1.38 27.72 23.06
CA GLU A 242 1.02 27.97 21.65
C GLU A 242 1.18 26.69 20.82
N VAL A 243 0.14 26.37 20.05
CA VAL A 243 0.16 25.20 19.17
C VAL A 243 0.91 25.53 17.89
N LYS A 244 2.02 24.85 17.65
CA LYS A 244 2.87 24.99 16.46
C LYS A 244 2.90 23.72 15.65
N THR A 245 3.09 23.83 14.34
CA THR A 245 3.10 22.70 13.39
C THR A 245 4.50 22.35 12.88
N ASP A 246 5.52 23.12 13.26
CA ASP A 246 6.93 22.89 12.95
C ASP A 246 7.49 21.60 13.57
N VAL A 247 6.79 21.04 14.54
CA VAL A 247 7.09 19.72 15.11
C VAL A 247 6.93 18.58 14.11
N LEU A 248 6.15 18.78 13.02
CA LEU A 248 5.96 17.79 11.96
C LEU A 248 7.05 17.95 10.88
N LYS A 249 8.21 17.31 11.09
CA LYS A 249 9.39 17.41 10.22
C LYS A 249 9.36 16.45 9.01
N GLN A 250 8.19 15.99 8.58
CA GLN A 250 8.03 15.12 7.43
C GLN A 250 8.21 15.89 6.12
N LEU A 251 8.41 15.14 5.03
CA LEU A 251 8.38 15.70 3.69
C LEU A 251 6.97 16.19 3.37
N SER A 252 6.85 17.47 3.12
CA SER A 252 5.59 18.19 2.91
C SER A 252 5.51 18.72 1.48
N TYR A 253 4.39 18.46 0.83
CA TYR A 253 4.12 18.92 -0.54
C TYR A 253 2.75 19.60 -0.59
N LYS A 254 2.76 20.92 -0.75
CA LYS A 254 1.55 21.76 -0.84
C LYS A 254 1.04 21.84 -2.27
N THR A 255 -0.29 21.94 -2.40
CA THR A 255 -1.04 22.10 -3.65
C THR A 255 -2.09 23.20 -3.50
N SER A 256 -2.83 23.49 -4.57
CA SER A 256 -3.97 24.42 -4.54
C SER A 256 -5.16 23.89 -3.72
N ILE A 257 -5.27 22.58 -3.54
CA ILE A 257 -6.41 21.94 -2.83
C ILE A 257 -5.97 21.25 -1.53
N GLY A 258 -4.74 21.46 -1.05
CA GLY A 258 -4.31 20.85 0.20
C GLY A 258 -2.83 20.53 0.29
N GLU A 259 -2.51 19.48 1.01
CA GLU A 259 -1.14 19.10 1.30
C GLU A 259 -1.02 17.60 1.54
N ILE A 260 0.14 17.04 1.21
CA ILE A 260 0.55 15.72 1.65
C ILE A 260 1.88 15.78 2.38
N LEU A 261 1.97 15.14 3.54
CA LEU A 261 3.20 14.88 4.28
C LEU A 261 3.45 13.37 4.20
N VAL A 262 4.70 12.95 3.93
CA VAL A 262 5.06 11.53 3.80
C VAL A 262 6.26 11.21 4.67
N TRP A 263 6.23 10.05 5.33
CA TRP A 263 7.35 9.56 6.15
C TRP A 263 7.50 8.04 6.03
N GLU A 264 8.66 7.56 6.47
CA GLU A 264 8.93 6.13 6.57
C GLU A 264 8.06 5.51 7.67
N LYS A 265 7.45 4.38 7.37
CA LYS A 265 6.63 3.65 8.34
C LYS A 265 7.49 3.05 9.45
N THR A 266 7.03 3.23 10.68
CA THR A 266 7.56 2.57 11.88
C THR A 266 6.46 1.73 12.53
N GLU A 267 6.79 0.94 13.56
CA GLU A 267 5.81 0.06 14.23
C GLU A 267 4.60 0.83 14.79
N ASP A 268 4.84 2.04 15.28
CA ASP A 268 3.84 2.91 15.91
C ASP A 268 3.39 4.08 15.02
N SER A 269 3.87 4.21 13.78
CA SER A 269 3.38 5.25 12.89
C SER A 269 2.04 4.87 12.25
N GLY A 270 1.29 5.87 11.79
CA GLY A 270 0.02 5.65 11.12
C GLY A 270 -0.34 6.78 10.17
N SER A 271 -1.07 6.44 9.11
CA SER A 271 -1.56 7.43 8.15
C SER A 271 -2.83 8.10 8.67
N VAL A 272 -2.97 9.39 8.37
CA VAL A 272 -4.16 10.18 8.70
C VAL A 272 -4.59 11.01 7.50
N SER A 273 -5.88 11.27 7.36
CA SER A 273 -6.34 12.18 6.32
C SER A 273 -7.48 13.08 6.78
N PHE A 274 -7.56 14.23 6.12
CA PHE A 274 -8.57 15.25 6.34
C PHE A 274 -9.22 15.62 5.01
N VAL A 275 -10.54 15.77 5.04
CA VAL A 275 -11.32 16.36 3.94
C VAL A 275 -12.15 17.50 4.52
N ASN A 276 -11.93 18.72 4.05
CA ASN A 276 -12.57 19.94 4.55
C ASN A 276 -12.52 20.04 6.09
N SER A 277 -11.34 19.82 6.65
CA SER A 277 -11.04 19.84 8.10
C SER A 277 -11.62 18.69 8.92
N ALA A 278 -12.42 17.78 8.34
CA ALA A 278 -12.89 16.57 9.01
C ALA A 278 -11.84 15.45 8.90
N ILE A 279 -11.48 14.86 10.02
CA ILE A 279 -10.63 13.66 10.03
C ILE A 279 -11.44 12.47 9.53
N CYS A 280 -11.00 11.82 8.47
CA CYS A 280 -11.75 10.72 7.87
C CYS A 280 -10.86 9.75 7.09
N THR A 281 -11.31 8.52 6.97
CA THR A 281 -10.75 7.53 6.05
C THR A 281 -11.62 7.42 4.79
N GLY A 282 -11.09 6.84 3.71
CA GLY A 282 -11.90 6.59 2.53
C GLY A 282 -11.13 6.57 1.22
N ILE A 283 -11.86 6.86 0.14
CA ILE A 283 -11.36 6.76 -1.23
C ILE A 283 -10.17 7.69 -1.51
N GLN A 284 -10.10 8.86 -0.85
CA GLN A 284 -9.01 9.82 -1.02
C GLN A 284 -7.64 9.23 -0.64
N GLN A 285 -7.58 8.48 0.45
CA GLN A 285 -6.35 7.79 0.84
C GLN A 285 -5.95 6.75 -0.20
N LYS A 286 -6.95 5.97 -0.66
CA LYS A 286 -6.72 4.92 -1.64
C LYS A 286 -6.19 5.47 -2.97
N ILE A 287 -6.73 6.60 -3.45
CA ILE A 287 -6.24 7.25 -4.68
C ILE A 287 -4.74 7.56 -4.58
N ILE A 288 -4.29 8.17 -3.48
CA ILE A 288 -2.87 8.50 -3.28
C ILE A 288 -2.02 7.23 -3.14
N MET A 289 -2.49 6.25 -2.36
CA MET A 289 -1.79 4.97 -2.20
C MET A 289 -1.63 4.23 -3.54
N ASP A 290 -2.68 4.20 -4.37
CA ASP A 290 -2.64 3.55 -5.67
C ASP A 290 -1.56 4.19 -6.58
N GLN A 291 -1.39 5.52 -6.52
CA GLN A 291 -0.33 6.22 -7.28
C GLN A 291 1.07 5.85 -6.80
N ILE A 292 1.31 5.89 -5.50
CA ILE A 292 2.62 5.56 -4.91
C ILE A 292 2.94 4.07 -5.16
N ASN A 293 1.99 3.20 -4.89
CA ASN A 293 2.13 1.75 -5.08
C ASN A 293 2.32 1.37 -6.54
N GLY A 294 1.65 2.08 -7.48
CA GLY A 294 1.80 1.87 -8.91
C GLY A 294 3.21 2.16 -9.42
N VAL A 295 3.85 3.24 -8.93
CA VAL A 295 5.24 3.56 -9.26
C VAL A 295 6.23 2.54 -8.68
N LEU A 296 5.90 1.97 -7.51
CA LEU A 296 6.70 0.93 -6.85
C LEU A 296 6.40 -0.48 -7.41
N ASP A 297 5.41 -0.59 -8.31
CA ASP A 297 4.93 -1.87 -8.86
C ASP A 297 4.64 -2.90 -7.74
N ASP A 298 4.04 -2.44 -6.65
CA ASP A 298 3.73 -3.29 -5.50
C ASP A 298 2.52 -2.78 -4.71
N SER A 299 1.42 -3.53 -4.72
CA SER A 299 0.19 -3.20 -3.99
C SER A 299 0.36 -3.16 -2.46
N LEU A 300 1.41 -3.77 -1.93
CA LEU A 300 1.75 -3.81 -0.51
C LEU A 300 2.84 -2.79 -0.12
N ALA A 301 3.24 -1.89 -1.01
CA ALA A 301 4.28 -0.90 -0.73
C ALA A 301 3.90 0.04 0.43
N HIS A 302 2.60 0.23 0.71
CA HIS A 302 2.08 0.97 1.85
C HIS A 302 2.51 0.40 3.22
N HIS A 303 3.14 -0.77 3.27
CA HIS A 303 3.77 -1.28 4.49
C HIS A 303 5.10 -0.59 4.83
N PHE A 304 5.62 0.28 3.97
CA PHE A 304 6.92 0.95 4.15
C PHE A 304 6.81 2.47 4.29
N TYR A 305 5.62 3.05 4.12
CA TYR A 305 5.39 4.47 4.30
C TYR A 305 4.05 4.75 4.96
N ASP A 306 3.97 5.90 5.61
CA ASP A 306 2.73 6.50 6.08
C ASP A 306 2.64 7.94 5.59
N PHE A 307 1.44 8.53 5.66
CA PHE A 307 1.23 9.89 5.19
C PHE A 307 0.12 10.61 5.98
N CYS A 308 0.19 11.95 5.98
CA CYS A 308 -0.92 12.82 6.33
C CYS A 308 -1.40 13.51 5.05
N LEU A 309 -2.66 13.29 4.68
CA LEU A 309 -3.29 13.89 3.51
C LEU A 309 -4.33 14.91 3.96
N ILE A 310 -4.20 16.15 3.52
CA ILE A 310 -5.14 17.23 3.76
C ILE A 310 -5.73 17.64 2.42
N LEU A 311 -7.06 17.61 2.31
CA LEU A 311 -7.80 17.99 1.11
C LEU A 311 -8.86 19.02 1.42
N ASN A 312 -8.92 20.07 0.61
CA ASN A 312 -9.96 21.08 0.58
C ASN A 312 -10.70 20.94 -0.76
N LEU A 313 -11.83 20.25 -0.74
CA LEU A 313 -12.63 19.94 -1.91
C LEU A 313 -13.90 20.80 -1.96
N PRO A 314 -14.43 21.13 -3.15
CA PRO A 314 -15.70 21.78 -3.29
C PRO A 314 -16.81 21.03 -2.52
N PRO A 315 -17.69 21.72 -1.77
CA PRO A 315 -18.72 21.07 -0.95
C PRO A 315 -19.61 20.09 -1.72
N ALA A 316 -19.94 20.40 -2.97
CA ALA A 316 -20.73 19.53 -3.84
C ALA A 316 -20.12 18.15 -4.07
N LEU A 317 -18.81 18.01 -3.93
CA LEU A 317 -18.07 16.76 -4.12
C LEU A 317 -17.85 16.00 -2.80
N VAL A 318 -18.18 16.61 -1.65
CA VAL A 318 -17.88 16.02 -0.34
C VAL A 318 -19.11 15.30 0.21
N LYS A 319 -19.00 13.97 0.33
CA LYS A 319 -20.03 13.12 0.93
C LYS A 319 -19.43 12.27 2.03
N PHE A 320 -20.03 12.32 3.22
CA PHE A 320 -19.66 11.47 4.33
C PHE A 320 -20.69 10.36 4.53
N GLY A 321 -20.23 9.17 4.93
CA GLY A 321 -21.08 8.00 5.13
C GLY A 321 -21.80 7.98 6.48
N ASP A 322 -21.39 8.85 7.40
CA ASP A 322 -21.93 8.96 8.76
C ASP A 322 -22.02 10.41 9.23
N GLN A 323 -22.82 10.64 10.27
CA GLN A 323 -22.99 11.95 10.89
C GLN A 323 -21.67 12.47 11.51
N ASN A 324 -20.81 11.57 11.95
CA ASN A 324 -19.52 11.92 12.58
C ASN A 324 -18.43 12.27 11.57
N LYS A 325 -18.71 12.15 10.26
CA LYS A 325 -17.77 12.45 9.17
C LYS A 325 -16.49 11.62 9.19
N THR A 326 -16.55 10.39 9.72
CA THR A 326 -15.39 9.50 9.83
C THR A 326 -15.05 8.76 8.54
N LYS A 327 -16.02 8.67 7.62
CA LYS A 327 -15.85 8.01 6.32
C LYS A 327 -16.21 8.93 5.17
N PHE A 328 -15.24 9.20 4.31
CA PHE A 328 -15.45 9.91 3.05
C PHE A 328 -15.89 8.91 1.97
N VAL A 329 -17.12 9.06 1.49
CA VAL A 329 -17.80 8.09 0.62
C VAL A 329 -18.15 8.67 -0.77
N SER A 330 -17.58 9.79 -1.15
CA SER A 330 -17.74 10.32 -2.52
C SER A 330 -17.27 9.28 -3.54
N ARG A 331 -17.93 9.23 -4.71
CA ARG A 331 -17.51 8.27 -5.75
C ARG A 331 -16.12 8.62 -6.24
N ARG A 332 -15.31 7.58 -6.51
CA ARG A 332 -13.95 7.73 -7.01
C ARG A 332 -13.90 8.62 -8.25
N GLU A 333 -14.80 8.38 -9.19
CA GLU A 333 -14.92 9.10 -10.47
C GLU A 333 -15.08 10.62 -10.31
N ASP A 334 -15.79 11.05 -9.24
CA ASP A 334 -16.07 12.46 -8.99
C ASP A 334 -14.85 13.23 -8.46
N VAL A 335 -13.94 12.56 -7.75
CA VAL A 335 -12.84 13.22 -7.02
C VAL A 335 -11.45 12.84 -7.50
N GLU A 336 -11.27 11.67 -8.15
CA GLU A 336 -9.95 11.16 -8.53
C GLU A 336 -9.19 12.12 -9.44
N LYS A 337 -9.83 12.61 -10.49
CA LYS A 337 -9.17 13.53 -11.42
C LYS A 337 -8.68 14.79 -10.73
N ILE A 338 -9.50 15.40 -9.87
CA ILE A 338 -9.15 16.63 -9.14
C ILE A 338 -7.96 16.40 -8.21
N ILE A 339 -7.98 15.27 -7.48
CA ILE A 339 -6.90 14.90 -6.57
C ILE A 339 -5.61 14.63 -7.36
N LEU A 340 -5.68 13.86 -8.44
CA LEU A 340 -4.50 13.50 -9.24
C LEU A 340 -3.90 14.71 -9.94
N ASP A 341 -4.71 15.56 -10.56
CA ASP A 341 -4.24 16.77 -11.24
C ASP A 341 -3.49 17.70 -10.25
N ALA A 342 -4.00 17.82 -9.02
CA ALA A 342 -3.37 18.65 -7.99
C ALA A 342 -2.08 18.03 -7.43
N PHE A 343 -2.04 16.71 -7.27
CA PHE A 343 -0.93 16.02 -6.61
C PHE A 343 0.11 15.41 -7.57
N GLU A 344 -0.10 15.44 -8.89
CA GLU A 344 0.86 14.90 -9.87
C GLU A 344 2.26 15.49 -9.71
N GLY A 345 2.38 16.82 -9.67
CA GLY A 345 3.65 17.51 -9.48
C GLY A 345 4.31 17.21 -8.13
N PRO A 346 3.57 17.36 -7.01
CA PRO A 346 4.00 16.95 -5.68
C PRO A 346 4.51 15.51 -5.60
N LEU A 347 3.78 14.54 -6.14
CA LEU A 347 4.18 13.13 -6.13
C LEU A 347 5.43 12.88 -6.99
N LYS A 348 5.55 13.53 -8.16
CA LYS A 348 6.79 13.46 -8.97
C LYS A 348 8.01 13.96 -8.20
N ARG A 349 7.87 15.04 -7.41
CA ARG A 349 8.95 15.52 -6.53
C ARG A 349 9.26 14.52 -5.42
N PHE A 350 8.23 13.94 -4.79
CA PHE A 350 8.40 12.88 -3.79
C PHE A 350 9.17 11.68 -4.36
N PHE A 351 8.84 11.22 -5.57
CA PHE A 351 9.52 10.09 -6.23
C PHE A 351 11.01 10.33 -6.51
N SER A 352 11.45 11.57 -6.47
CA SER A 352 12.87 11.95 -6.64
C SER A 352 13.64 12.04 -5.33
N THR A 353 13.00 11.80 -4.18
CA THR A 353 13.61 11.98 -2.85
C THR A 353 14.44 10.77 -2.39
N PRO A 354 15.41 10.98 -1.49
CA PRO A 354 16.12 9.90 -0.83
C PRO A 354 15.18 8.95 -0.06
N LEU A 355 14.12 9.49 0.56
CA LEU A 355 13.12 8.69 1.24
C LEU A 355 12.43 7.71 0.30
N PHE A 356 11.97 8.18 -0.86
CA PHE A 356 11.33 7.31 -1.85
C PHE A 356 12.29 6.23 -2.38
N LYS A 357 13.56 6.59 -2.60
CA LYS A 357 14.59 5.63 -3.00
C LYS A 357 14.76 4.54 -1.93
N LYS A 358 14.82 4.91 -0.66
CA LYS A 358 14.88 3.97 0.47
C LYS A 358 13.65 3.05 0.50
N ILE A 359 12.44 3.61 0.35
CA ILE A 359 11.20 2.83 0.30
C ILE A 359 11.25 1.83 -0.86
N LYS A 360 11.71 2.26 -2.04
CA LYS A 360 11.85 1.39 -3.21
C LYS A 360 12.79 0.22 -2.94
N GLU A 361 13.94 0.46 -2.34
CA GLU A 361 14.89 -0.59 -1.94
C GLU A 361 14.28 -1.59 -0.94
N LEU A 362 13.48 -1.10 0.03
CA LEU A 362 12.76 -1.97 0.97
C LEU A 362 11.69 -2.83 0.29
N VAL A 363 10.94 -2.25 -0.65
CA VAL A 363 9.95 -2.98 -1.46
C VAL A 363 10.63 -4.06 -2.30
N GLU A 364 11.70 -3.72 -3.01
CA GLU A 364 12.45 -4.67 -3.83
C GLU A 364 13.03 -5.82 -2.99
N ARG A 365 13.57 -5.50 -1.82
CA ARG A 365 14.06 -6.51 -0.87
C ARG A 365 12.96 -7.46 -0.40
N ARG A 366 11.80 -6.92 -0.02
CA ARG A 366 10.65 -7.73 0.40
C ARG A 366 10.15 -8.63 -0.73
N LYS A 367 10.02 -8.09 -1.97
CA LYS A 367 9.65 -8.89 -3.14
C LYS A 367 10.60 -10.06 -3.33
N LYS A 368 11.90 -9.77 -3.30
CA LYS A 368 12.95 -10.78 -3.42
C LYS A 368 12.81 -11.87 -2.34
N GLU A 369 12.66 -11.48 -1.07
CA GLU A 369 12.49 -12.43 0.05
C GLU A 369 11.21 -13.28 -0.11
N SER A 370 10.11 -12.67 -0.56
CA SER A 370 8.84 -13.37 -0.83
C SER A 370 8.99 -14.41 -1.93
N ASP A 371 9.61 -14.02 -3.06
CA ASP A 371 9.84 -14.91 -4.20
C ASP A 371 10.73 -16.09 -3.81
N LEU A 372 11.79 -15.83 -3.04
CA LEU A 372 12.68 -16.88 -2.53
C LEU A 372 11.96 -17.87 -1.59
N LYS A 373 11.10 -17.36 -0.70
CA LYS A 373 10.25 -18.21 0.14
C LYS A 373 9.33 -19.08 -0.72
N LYS A 374 8.72 -18.49 -1.76
CA LYS A 374 7.88 -19.24 -2.71
C LYS A 374 8.67 -20.33 -3.42
N ILE A 375 9.84 -20.00 -3.99
CA ILE A 375 10.73 -20.98 -4.65
C ILE A 375 11.06 -22.13 -3.72
N ARG A 376 11.49 -21.83 -2.48
CA ARG A 376 11.86 -22.88 -1.50
C ARG A 376 10.69 -23.76 -1.10
N LYS A 377 9.48 -23.20 -0.99
CA LYS A 377 8.24 -23.93 -0.72
C LYS A 377 7.87 -24.83 -1.90
N GLU A 378 7.80 -24.27 -3.10
CA GLU A 378 7.42 -25.02 -4.30
C GLU A 378 8.45 -26.09 -4.65
N LYS A 379 9.76 -25.80 -4.50
CA LYS A 379 10.83 -26.79 -4.65
C LYS A 379 10.63 -28.00 -3.71
N LYS A 380 10.19 -27.81 -2.46
CA LYS A 380 9.90 -28.91 -1.52
C LYS A 380 8.68 -29.72 -1.92
N ASN A 381 7.70 -29.08 -2.57
CA ASN A 381 6.45 -29.73 -3.02
C ASN A 381 6.66 -30.62 -4.26
N VAL A 382 7.78 -30.43 -4.99
CA VAL A 382 8.10 -31.25 -6.15
C VAL A 382 8.58 -32.62 -5.68
N ASN A 383 7.83 -33.68 -6.01
CA ASN A 383 8.18 -35.04 -5.63
C ASN A 383 8.91 -35.75 -6.78
N ILE A 384 10.23 -35.54 -6.86
CA ILE A 384 11.08 -36.10 -7.92
C ILE A 384 11.25 -37.61 -7.79
N LYS A 385 11.21 -38.16 -6.57
CA LYS A 385 11.44 -39.60 -6.34
C LYS A 385 10.41 -40.49 -7.04
N PHE A 386 9.25 -39.99 -7.35
CA PHE A 386 8.17 -40.68 -8.08
C PHE A 386 7.95 -40.11 -9.49
N SER A 387 8.88 -39.31 -10.00
CA SER A 387 8.77 -38.74 -11.34
C SER A 387 9.25 -39.76 -12.36
N HIS A 388 8.41 -40.10 -13.37
CA HIS A 388 8.82 -40.90 -14.51
C HIS A 388 9.84 -40.20 -15.43
N LYS A 389 10.23 -38.97 -15.11
CA LYS A 389 11.14 -38.16 -15.90
C LYS A 389 12.58 -38.18 -15.38
N TYR A 390 12.80 -38.65 -14.17
CA TYR A 390 14.13 -38.63 -13.54
C TYR A 390 14.54 -40.00 -13.05
N PHE A 391 15.70 -40.43 -13.52
CA PHE A 391 16.34 -41.68 -13.14
C PHE A 391 17.72 -41.38 -12.55
N PRO A 392 17.86 -41.39 -11.23
CA PRO A 392 19.12 -41.08 -10.54
C PRO A 392 20.16 -42.17 -10.81
N PRO A 393 21.46 -41.90 -10.53
CA PRO A 393 22.46 -42.94 -10.45
C PRO A 393 22.20 -43.85 -9.22
N THR A 394 22.61 -45.10 -9.30
CA THR A 394 22.43 -46.07 -8.20
C THR A 394 23.50 -45.97 -7.12
N SER A 395 24.66 -45.38 -7.43
CA SER A 395 25.73 -45.13 -6.46
C SER A 395 25.59 -43.71 -5.88
N ARG A 396 26.30 -43.47 -4.74
CA ARG A 396 26.38 -42.14 -4.13
C ARG A 396 27.28 -41.16 -4.90
N ILE A 397 28.11 -41.66 -5.82
CA ILE A 397 29.02 -40.85 -6.65
C ILE A 397 28.32 -40.64 -7.99
N ALA A 398 27.77 -39.46 -8.20
CA ALA A 398 27.11 -39.04 -9.44
C ALA A 398 28.14 -38.33 -10.33
N GLU A 399 28.39 -38.84 -11.53
CA GLU A 399 29.30 -38.22 -12.49
C GLU A 399 28.54 -37.29 -13.45
N ASN A 400 27.61 -37.83 -14.23
CA ASN A 400 26.91 -37.07 -15.26
C ASN A 400 25.39 -37.00 -14.98
N LEU A 401 24.77 -35.84 -15.18
CA LEU A 401 23.34 -35.71 -15.37
C LEU A 401 23.06 -35.40 -16.85
N PHE A 402 22.47 -36.34 -17.56
CA PHE A 402 21.98 -36.08 -18.92
C PHE A 402 20.60 -35.44 -18.87
N ILE A 403 20.47 -34.23 -19.39
CA ILE A 403 19.20 -33.52 -19.56
C ILE A 403 18.78 -33.71 -21.03
N VAL A 404 17.67 -34.41 -21.26
CA VAL A 404 17.23 -34.81 -22.60
C VAL A 404 15.88 -34.17 -22.97
N GLU A 405 15.65 -34.04 -24.27
CA GLU A 405 14.40 -33.58 -24.81
C GLU A 405 13.40 -34.73 -24.90
N GLY A 406 12.52 -34.87 -23.89
CA GLY A 406 11.42 -35.82 -23.91
C GLY A 406 11.76 -37.26 -23.50
N LEU A 407 10.71 -38.03 -23.31
CA LEU A 407 10.79 -39.41 -22.81
C LEU A 407 11.37 -40.41 -23.84
N SER A 408 11.23 -40.14 -25.14
CA SER A 408 11.75 -41.00 -26.19
C SER A 408 13.28 -41.09 -26.19
N ALA A 409 13.95 -39.94 -26.11
CA ALA A 409 15.39 -39.85 -26.00
C ALA A 409 15.90 -40.48 -24.69
N MET A 410 15.16 -40.25 -23.58
CA MET A 410 15.48 -40.79 -22.27
C MET A 410 15.55 -42.33 -22.28
N GLY A 411 14.60 -43.01 -22.91
CA GLY A 411 14.54 -44.47 -22.97
C GLY A 411 15.81 -45.09 -23.57
N SER A 412 16.33 -44.49 -24.62
CA SER A 412 17.54 -44.95 -25.31
C SER A 412 18.82 -44.70 -24.48
N ILE A 413 18.94 -43.55 -23.88
CA ILE A 413 20.09 -43.22 -23.00
C ILE A 413 20.09 -44.14 -21.76
N LEU A 414 18.94 -44.39 -21.15
CA LEU A 414 18.81 -45.28 -19.98
C LEU A 414 19.36 -46.68 -20.23
N GLN A 415 19.22 -47.21 -21.46
CA GLN A 415 19.75 -48.54 -21.81
C GLN A 415 21.26 -48.57 -22.00
N LYS A 416 21.90 -47.43 -22.25
CA LYS A 416 23.32 -47.33 -22.59
C LYS A 416 24.16 -46.54 -21.61
N ARG A 417 23.54 -45.84 -20.63
CA ARG A 417 24.24 -45.10 -19.58
C ARG A 417 24.97 -46.02 -18.62
N ASN A 418 25.88 -45.51 -17.85
CA ASN A 418 26.39 -46.19 -16.64
C ASN A 418 25.39 -45.99 -15.49
N PRO A 419 24.58 -47.03 -15.10
CA PRO A 419 23.55 -46.82 -14.08
C PRO A 419 24.10 -46.40 -12.70
N ALA A 420 25.37 -46.75 -12.42
CA ALA A 420 26.00 -46.42 -11.15
C ALA A 420 26.36 -44.93 -11.04
N ARG A 421 26.69 -44.28 -12.15
CA ARG A 421 27.25 -42.92 -12.16
C ARG A 421 26.43 -41.85 -12.88
N ASP A 422 25.61 -42.28 -13.86
CA ASP A 422 24.90 -41.38 -14.74
C ASP A 422 23.43 -41.27 -14.34
N GLY A 423 22.93 -40.04 -14.08
CA GLY A 423 21.54 -39.69 -13.96
C GLY A 423 20.97 -39.25 -15.32
N VAL A 424 19.67 -39.41 -15.53
CA VAL A 424 18.97 -38.91 -16.71
C VAL A 424 17.70 -38.18 -16.29
N TYR A 425 17.49 -37.00 -16.84
CA TYR A 425 16.27 -36.24 -16.65
C TYR A 425 15.69 -35.78 -17.97
N ALA A 426 14.41 -36.10 -18.22
CA ALA A 426 13.69 -35.72 -19.43
C ALA A 426 12.85 -34.43 -19.19
N LEU A 427 13.07 -33.44 -20.02
CA LEU A 427 12.22 -32.26 -20.09
C LEU A 427 10.90 -32.58 -20.79
N LYS A 428 9.80 -31.99 -20.34
CA LYS A 428 8.48 -32.09 -21.02
C LYS A 428 8.25 -30.89 -21.93
N GLY A 429 9.23 -30.59 -22.77
CA GLY A 429 9.19 -29.44 -23.68
C GLY A 429 10.05 -28.25 -23.23
N LYS A 430 9.81 -27.08 -23.80
CA LYS A 430 10.60 -25.86 -23.57
C LYS A 430 10.37 -25.33 -22.16
N ILE A 431 11.45 -25.05 -21.43
CA ILE A 431 11.37 -24.37 -20.14
C ILE A 431 11.02 -22.89 -20.34
N LYS A 432 10.45 -22.25 -19.32
CA LYS A 432 10.19 -20.82 -19.33
C LYS A 432 11.51 -20.03 -19.37
N ASN A 433 11.55 -18.94 -20.14
CA ASN A 433 12.63 -17.97 -20.06
C ASN A 433 12.54 -17.21 -18.74
N ALA A 434 13.24 -17.68 -17.72
CA ALA A 434 13.21 -17.13 -16.36
C ALA A 434 14.03 -15.84 -16.25
N ARG A 435 13.34 -14.70 -16.24
CA ARG A 435 13.95 -13.36 -16.15
C ARG A 435 13.97 -12.79 -14.75
N ASN A 436 13.09 -13.27 -13.89
CA ASN A 436 12.97 -12.84 -12.50
C ASN A 436 12.79 -14.06 -11.59
N LEU A 437 12.88 -13.86 -10.27
CA LEU A 437 12.76 -14.95 -9.29
C LEU A 437 11.39 -15.65 -9.34
N SER A 438 10.32 -14.91 -9.60
CA SER A 438 8.98 -15.52 -9.68
C SER A 438 8.87 -16.50 -10.86
N ASP A 439 9.57 -16.25 -11.98
CA ASP A 439 9.60 -17.16 -13.11
C ASP A 439 10.19 -18.53 -12.76
N LEU A 440 11.16 -18.57 -11.83
CA LEU A 440 11.72 -19.82 -11.32
C LEU A 440 10.68 -20.64 -10.55
N ALA A 441 9.87 -19.95 -9.72
CA ALA A 441 8.83 -20.59 -8.91
C ALA A 441 7.65 -21.11 -9.76
N ASP A 442 7.37 -20.45 -10.88
CA ASP A 442 6.20 -20.71 -11.71
C ASP A 442 6.43 -21.78 -12.79
N ASN A 443 7.65 -22.33 -12.89
CA ASN A 443 7.96 -23.37 -13.86
C ASN A 443 8.40 -24.67 -13.19
N ARG A 444 7.59 -25.70 -13.38
CA ARG A 444 7.81 -27.01 -12.74
C ARG A 444 9.12 -27.68 -13.18
N GLU A 445 9.47 -27.61 -14.45
CA GLU A 445 10.73 -28.18 -14.97
C GLU A 445 11.96 -27.51 -14.35
N ILE A 446 11.90 -26.18 -14.14
CA ILE A 446 12.97 -25.44 -13.46
C ILE A 446 13.08 -25.89 -12.00
N LEU A 447 11.96 -26.00 -11.29
CA LEU A 447 11.94 -26.48 -9.91
C LEU A 447 12.45 -27.92 -9.78
N GLU A 448 12.08 -28.80 -10.71
CA GLU A 448 12.58 -30.18 -10.79
C GLU A 448 14.11 -30.20 -10.97
N LEU A 449 14.64 -29.39 -11.91
CA LEU A 449 16.10 -29.24 -12.10
C LEU A 449 16.80 -28.68 -10.86
N MET A 450 16.21 -27.63 -10.24
CA MET A 450 16.76 -27.05 -9.01
C MET A 450 16.78 -28.06 -7.86
N GLN A 451 15.84 -28.98 -7.80
CA GLN A 451 15.83 -30.04 -6.80
C GLN A 451 16.85 -31.14 -7.12
N ILE A 452 16.92 -31.60 -8.38
CA ILE A 452 17.88 -32.63 -8.84
C ILE A 452 19.32 -32.17 -8.63
N LEU A 453 19.61 -30.92 -8.97
CA LEU A 453 20.94 -30.33 -8.91
C LEU A 453 21.24 -29.64 -7.57
N ASN A 454 20.29 -29.68 -6.62
CA ASN A 454 20.39 -29.02 -5.32
C ASN A 454 20.71 -27.51 -5.42
N LEU A 455 20.06 -26.80 -6.35
CA LEU A 455 20.31 -25.37 -6.60
C LEU A 455 19.46 -24.47 -5.70
N ASP A 456 20.06 -23.38 -5.25
CA ASP A 456 19.36 -22.25 -4.59
C ASP A 456 19.95 -20.95 -5.14
N PRO A 457 19.15 -20.00 -5.64
CA PRO A 457 19.65 -18.77 -6.26
C PRO A 457 20.48 -17.89 -5.34
N GLU A 458 20.31 -18.00 -4.01
CA GLU A 458 21.05 -17.23 -3.02
C GLU A 458 22.18 -18.00 -2.33
N ASN A 459 22.23 -19.31 -2.51
CA ASN A 459 23.24 -20.14 -1.87
C ASN A 459 24.08 -20.93 -2.88
N PRO A 460 25.08 -20.30 -3.51
CA PRO A 460 25.98 -20.98 -4.45
C PRO A 460 26.93 -21.97 -3.78
N SER A 461 26.95 -22.00 -2.45
CA SER A 461 27.80 -22.96 -1.69
C SER A 461 27.13 -24.33 -1.58
N LEU A 462 25.87 -24.50 -1.95
CA LEU A 462 25.24 -25.82 -1.98
C LEU A 462 25.95 -26.70 -2.99
N GLN A 463 26.30 -27.91 -2.53
CA GLN A 463 27.01 -28.85 -3.34
C GLN A 463 26.08 -29.50 -4.35
N CYS A 464 26.37 -29.31 -5.64
CA CYS A 464 25.71 -30.07 -6.70
C CYS A 464 26.08 -31.55 -6.61
N PRO A 465 25.11 -32.49 -6.67
CA PRO A 465 25.38 -33.91 -6.58
C PRO A 465 26.07 -34.49 -7.83
N TYR A 466 26.15 -33.73 -8.93
CA TYR A 466 26.75 -34.15 -10.18
C TYR A 466 28.03 -33.38 -10.49
N GLU A 467 29.02 -34.08 -11.06
CA GLU A 467 30.25 -33.45 -11.56
C GLU A 467 29.99 -32.69 -12.87
N LYS A 468 29.16 -33.28 -13.75
CA LYS A 468 28.86 -32.73 -15.07
C LYS A 468 27.34 -32.71 -15.32
N ILE A 469 26.88 -31.62 -15.87
CA ILE A 469 25.50 -31.43 -16.38
C ILE A 469 25.59 -31.44 -17.90
N VAL A 470 25.04 -32.44 -18.53
CA VAL A 470 25.21 -32.69 -19.97
C VAL A 470 23.86 -32.48 -20.67
N ILE A 471 23.73 -31.39 -21.39
CA ILE A 471 22.55 -31.10 -22.23
C ILE A 471 22.64 -31.99 -23.47
N SER A 472 21.56 -32.75 -23.75
CA SER A 472 21.43 -33.67 -24.87
C SER A 472 20.08 -33.46 -25.53
N THR A 473 20.01 -32.60 -26.53
CA THR A 473 18.82 -32.24 -27.29
C THR A 473 18.96 -32.65 -28.77
N ASP A 474 17.87 -32.67 -29.49
CA ASP A 474 17.87 -32.90 -30.93
C ASP A 474 18.66 -31.80 -31.65
N GLN A 475 19.30 -32.15 -32.78
CA GLN A 475 20.03 -31.16 -33.59
C GLN A 475 19.09 -30.45 -34.59
N ASP A 476 17.97 -29.97 -34.11
CA ASP A 476 16.99 -29.19 -34.86
C ASP A 476 16.76 -27.81 -34.18
N PRO A 477 15.96 -26.92 -34.79
CA PRO A 477 15.72 -25.59 -34.20
C PRO A 477 15.05 -25.64 -32.81
N ASP A 478 14.24 -26.65 -32.50
CA ASP A 478 13.58 -26.79 -31.21
C ASP A 478 14.56 -27.21 -30.13
N GLY A 479 15.41 -28.22 -30.41
CA GLY A 479 16.48 -28.63 -29.50
C GLY A 479 17.51 -27.54 -29.27
N ALA A 480 17.88 -26.76 -30.29
CA ALA A 480 18.74 -25.59 -30.16
C ALA A 480 18.10 -24.52 -29.24
N HIS A 481 16.79 -24.32 -29.34
CA HIS A 481 16.07 -23.38 -28.47
C HIS A 481 16.03 -23.87 -27.02
N ILE A 482 15.76 -25.15 -26.76
CA ILE A 482 15.78 -25.75 -25.42
C ILE A 482 17.18 -25.63 -24.81
N THR A 483 18.22 -25.95 -25.55
CA THR A 483 19.62 -25.80 -25.13
C THR A 483 19.91 -24.36 -24.74
N SER A 484 19.53 -23.40 -25.56
CA SER A 484 19.77 -21.98 -25.32
C SER A 484 19.00 -21.45 -24.08
N LEU A 485 17.77 -21.93 -23.85
CA LEU A 485 17.00 -21.61 -22.63
C LEU A 485 17.64 -22.19 -21.36
N LEU A 486 18.18 -23.41 -21.41
CA LEU A 486 18.91 -24.02 -20.30
C LEU A 486 20.21 -23.27 -20.00
N ILE A 487 20.96 -22.90 -21.04
CA ILE A 487 22.17 -22.06 -20.89
C ILE A 487 21.80 -20.71 -20.28
N SER A 488 20.74 -20.06 -20.77
CA SER A 488 20.26 -18.78 -20.23
C SER A 488 19.85 -18.89 -18.76
N LEU A 489 19.12 -19.94 -18.38
CA LEU A 489 18.73 -20.21 -17.00
C LEU A 489 19.98 -20.33 -16.11
N ILE A 490 20.95 -21.16 -16.50
CA ILE A 490 22.17 -21.40 -15.72
C ILE A 490 23.04 -20.15 -15.66
N PHE A 491 23.20 -19.45 -16.79
CA PHE A 491 24.00 -18.23 -16.86
C PHE A 491 23.48 -17.11 -15.92
N ASN A 492 22.16 -16.94 -15.90
CA ASN A 492 21.54 -15.86 -15.12
C ASN A 492 21.40 -16.18 -13.62
N TRP A 493 21.10 -17.42 -13.28
CA TRP A 493 20.73 -17.79 -11.91
C TRP A 493 21.77 -18.64 -11.18
N PHE A 494 22.59 -19.40 -11.92
CA PHE A 494 23.57 -20.33 -11.37
C PHE A 494 24.93 -20.25 -12.10
N PRO A 495 25.52 -19.04 -12.30
CA PRO A 495 26.71 -18.83 -13.14
C PRO A 495 27.93 -19.64 -12.70
N TRP A 496 28.01 -19.97 -11.42
CA TRP A 496 29.08 -20.79 -10.87
C TRP A 496 29.18 -22.20 -11.50
N ILE A 497 28.07 -22.72 -12.07
CA ILE A 497 28.07 -24.01 -12.79
C ILE A 497 28.94 -23.91 -14.06
N ILE A 498 28.84 -22.77 -14.78
CA ILE A 498 29.66 -22.52 -15.98
C ILE A 498 31.12 -22.23 -15.55
N GLU A 499 31.32 -21.42 -14.52
CA GLU A 499 32.64 -21.06 -13.99
C GLU A 499 33.43 -22.30 -13.50
N LYS A 500 32.74 -23.25 -12.90
CA LYS A 500 33.33 -24.54 -12.48
C LYS A 500 33.44 -25.56 -13.62
N LYS A 501 33.13 -25.17 -14.86
CA LYS A 501 33.16 -26.03 -16.05
C LYS A 501 32.30 -27.30 -15.94
N MET A 502 31.16 -27.20 -15.26
CA MET A 502 30.23 -28.30 -15.05
C MET A 502 29.22 -28.47 -16.17
N LEU A 503 28.93 -27.38 -16.94
CA LEU A 503 27.92 -27.39 -18.01
C LEU A 503 28.51 -27.85 -19.33
N HIS A 504 27.89 -28.85 -19.93
CA HIS A 504 28.34 -29.46 -21.18
C HIS A 504 27.19 -29.69 -22.14
N PHE A 505 27.52 -29.86 -23.42
CA PHE A 505 26.62 -30.30 -24.48
C PHE A 505 27.12 -31.61 -25.05
N LEU A 506 26.23 -32.60 -25.24
CA LEU A 506 26.53 -33.86 -25.90
C LEU A 506 26.32 -33.70 -27.40
N GLU A 507 27.37 -33.74 -28.16
CA GLU A 507 27.31 -33.74 -29.62
C GLU A 507 26.98 -35.17 -30.13
N THR A 508 25.88 -35.29 -30.88
CA THR A 508 25.45 -36.57 -31.49
C THR A 508 25.71 -36.56 -33.00
N PRO A 509 25.98 -37.69 -33.63
CA PRO A 509 26.23 -37.72 -35.07
C PRO A 509 24.99 -37.36 -35.88
N LEU A 510 25.17 -36.63 -36.98
CA LEU A 510 24.15 -36.27 -37.95
C LEU A 510 23.98 -37.32 -39.07
N VAL A 511 25.04 -38.07 -39.38
CA VAL A 511 25.03 -39.09 -40.42
C VAL A 511 25.78 -40.31 -39.95
N SER A 512 25.21 -41.48 -40.20
CA SER A 512 25.91 -42.77 -40.12
C SER A 512 25.94 -43.44 -41.50
N ALA A 513 27.07 -44.03 -41.83
CA ALA A 513 27.25 -44.68 -43.14
C ALA A 513 28.13 -45.92 -43.05
N GLY A 514 27.80 -46.98 -43.81
CA GLY A 514 28.52 -48.27 -43.85
C GLY A 514 27.70 -49.44 -43.36
N ASP A 515 28.02 -50.66 -43.84
CA ASP A 515 27.28 -51.90 -43.53
C ASP A 515 27.90 -52.68 -42.37
N LYS A 516 29.19 -53.07 -42.46
CA LYS A 516 29.88 -53.88 -41.43
C LYS A 516 30.63 -53.07 -40.38
N SER A 517 31.07 -51.88 -40.72
CA SER A 517 31.63 -50.88 -39.79
C SER A 517 31.02 -49.52 -40.08
N LYS A 518 30.14 -49.07 -39.21
CA LYS A 518 29.54 -47.75 -39.30
C LYS A 518 30.56 -46.66 -39.01
N LEU A 519 30.61 -45.68 -39.91
CA LEU A 519 31.28 -44.43 -39.70
C LEU A 519 30.24 -43.36 -39.30
N TYR A 520 30.60 -42.49 -38.38
CA TYR A 520 29.74 -41.47 -37.83
C TYR A 520 30.29 -40.09 -38.15
N PHE A 521 29.47 -39.20 -38.69
CA PHE A 521 29.82 -37.84 -39.06
C PHE A 521 28.97 -36.87 -38.21
N TYR A 522 29.61 -35.88 -37.65
CA TYR A 522 28.97 -34.91 -36.71
C TYR A 522 28.61 -33.59 -37.39
N SER A 523 29.02 -33.38 -38.64
CA SER A 523 28.54 -32.29 -39.47
C SER A 523 28.28 -32.76 -40.90
N LEU A 524 27.38 -32.06 -41.64
CA LEU A 524 27.15 -32.30 -43.06
C LEU A 524 28.39 -32.00 -43.89
N GLY A 525 29.27 -31.05 -43.44
CA GLY A 525 30.56 -30.77 -44.06
C GLY A 525 31.51 -31.98 -44.02
N GLU A 526 31.72 -32.56 -42.82
CA GLU A 526 32.52 -33.79 -42.65
C GLU A 526 32.04 -34.93 -43.56
N PHE A 527 30.71 -35.13 -43.63
CA PHE A 527 30.16 -36.17 -44.50
C PHE A 527 30.37 -35.88 -45.98
N LYS A 528 30.19 -34.61 -46.43
CA LYS A 528 30.40 -34.24 -47.83
C LYS A 528 31.87 -34.41 -48.24
N GLU A 529 32.82 -33.99 -47.41
CA GLU A 529 34.26 -34.16 -47.64
C GLU A 529 34.67 -35.65 -47.71
N ALA A 530 34.11 -36.48 -46.81
CA ALA A 530 34.36 -37.92 -46.83
C ALA A 530 33.74 -38.58 -48.04
N SER A 531 32.52 -38.16 -48.44
CA SER A 531 31.78 -38.71 -49.59
C SER A 531 32.44 -38.35 -50.92
N ALA A 532 33.18 -37.24 -51.00
CA ALA A 532 33.99 -36.85 -52.16
C ALA A 532 35.17 -37.82 -52.37
N LYS A 533 35.68 -38.44 -51.31
CA LYS A 533 36.82 -39.35 -51.36
C LYS A 533 36.43 -40.83 -51.46
N LYS A 534 35.25 -41.23 -50.97
CA LYS A 534 34.79 -42.61 -50.91
C LYS A 534 33.27 -42.66 -51.00
N LYS A 535 32.71 -43.58 -51.86
CA LYS A 535 31.27 -43.88 -51.85
C LYS A 535 30.92 -44.71 -50.60
N PHE A 536 29.86 -44.28 -49.88
CA PHE A 536 29.32 -44.97 -48.74
C PHE A 536 28.05 -45.70 -49.09
N THR A 537 27.86 -46.91 -48.51
CA THR A 537 26.61 -47.68 -48.52
C THR A 537 25.84 -47.41 -47.23
N ASN A 538 24.51 -47.64 -47.21
CA ASN A 538 23.65 -47.51 -46.04
C ASN A 538 23.78 -46.18 -45.31
N VAL A 539 23.70 -45.06 -46.04
CA VAL A 539 23.74 -43.74 -45.49
C VAL A 539 22.41 -43.42 -44.77
N ARG A 540 22.46 -43.15 -43.48
CA ARG A 540 21.32 -42.72 -42.66
C ARG A 540 21.56 -41.33 -42.12
N TYR A 541 20.60 -40.45 -42.35
CA TYR A 541 20.57 -39.12 -41.69
C TYR A 541 19.85 -39.23 -40.35
N LEU A 542 20.53 -38.84 -39.29
CA LEU A 542 20.06 -38.94 -37.91
C LEU A 542 19.50 -37.59 -37.51
N LYS A 543 18.18 -37.42 -37.60
CA LYS A 543 17.51 -36.12 -37.43
C LYS A 543 17.33 -35.69 -35.98
N GLY A 544 17.43 -36.63 -35.06
CA GLY A 544 17.26 -36.34 -33.63
C GLY A 544 17.59 -37.57 -32.79
N LEU A 545 17.60 -37.41 -31.47
CA LEU A 545 17.97 -38.44 -30.49
C LEU A 545 17.10 -39.70 -30.58
N GLY A 546 15.83 -39.54 -30.94
CA GLY A 546 14.89 -40.63 -31.13
C GLY A 546 15.15 -41.45 -32.41
N SER A 547 15.92 -40.94 -33.38
CA SER A 547 16.28 -41.65 -34.62
C SER A 547 17.54 -42.51 -34.51
N LEU A 548 18.28 -42.37 -33.41
CA LEU A 548 19.48 -43.16 -33.08
C LEU A 548 19.06 -44.56 -32.67
N SER A 549 19.60 -45.59 -33.35
CA SER A 549 19.45 -46.99 -32.95
C SER A 549 20.25 -47.26 -31.66
N LEU A 550 19.99 -48.41 -31.02
CA LEU A 550 20.76 -48.80 -29.83
C LEU A 550 22.25 -48.93 -30.09
N GLU A 551 22.65 -49.30 -31.33
CA GLU A 551 24.04 -49.36 -31.75
C GLU A 551 24.66 -47.97 -31.92
N ASP A 552 23.89 -47.02 -32.49
CA ASP A 552 24.32 -45.63 -32.60
C ASP A 552 24.52 -45.00 -31.21
N TRP A 553 23.60 -45.32 -30.27
CA TRP A 553 23.73 -44.88 -28.86
C TRP A 553 24.93 -45.55 -28.16
N ASP A 554 25.24 -46.80 -28.46
CA ASP A 554 26.43 -47.47 -27.92
C ASP A 554 27.69 -46.76 -28.38
N HIS A 555 27.75 -46.34 -29.64
CA HIS A 555 28.86 -45.54 -30.17
C HIS A 555 28.96 -44.18 -29.47
N VAL A 556 27.83 -43.44 -29.34
CA VAL A 556 27.76 -42.14 -28.71
C VAL A 556 28.23 -42.21 -27.27
N MET A 557 27.76 -43.19 -26.49
CA MET A 557 28.07 -43.32 -25.06
C MET A 557 29.51 -43.84 -24.78
N LYS A 558 30.10 -44.64 -25.72
CA LYS A 558 31.48 -45.05 -25.63
C LYS A 558 32.48 -43.96 -26.02
N ASN A 559 32.09 -43.12 -27.01
CA ASN A 559 32.98 -42.07 -27.58
C ASN A 559 32.49 -40.67 -27.24
N LYS A 560 31.90 -40.47 -26.07
CA LYS A 560 31.22 -39.22 -25.64
C LYS A 560 31.93 -37.97 -26.13
N ARG A 561 31.42 -37.33 -27.18
CA ARG A 561 31.86 -36.00 -27.60
C ARG A 561 31.14 -34.93 -26.76
N ILE A 562 31.71 -34.65 -25.61
CA ILE A 562 31.13 -33.68 -24.66
C ILE A 562 31.86 -32.36 -24.81
N ILE A 563 31.12 -31.33 -25.24
CA ILE A 563 31.64 -29.97 -25.43
C ILE A 563 31.35 -29.15 -24.17
N ASN A 564 32.39 -28.58 -23.60
CA ASN A 564 32.25 -27.71 -22.42
C ASN A 564 31.69 -26.35 -22.85
N ILE A 565 30.61 -25.90 -22.18
CA ILE A 565 30.02 -24.58 -22.36
C ILE A 565 30.79 -23.59 -21.49
N ILE A 566 31.40 -22.62 -22.11
CA ILE A 566 32.22 -21.58 -21.46
C ILE A 566 31.60 -20.21 -21.65
N LYS A 567 31.90 -19.31 -20.71
CA LYS A 567 31.50 -17.90 -20.73
C LYS A 567 32.65 -17.05 -21.31
N ASP A 568 32.34 -16.16 -22.22
CA ASP A 568 33.24 -15.13 -22.75
C ASP A 568 32.69 -13.71 -22.51
N LYS A 569 33.42 -12.68 -22.97
CA LYS A 569 33.03 -11.27 -22.80
C LYS A 569 31.74 -10.89 -23.55
N LYS A 570 31.33 -11.66 -24.57
CA LYS A 570 30.16 -11.39 -25.42
C LYS A 570 28.93 -12.18 -24.99
N SER A 571 29.08 -13.21 -24.15
CA SER A 571 28.01 -14.13 -23.77
C SER A 571 26.80 -13.40 -23.15
N ALA A 572 27.03 -12.45 -22.24
CA ALA A 572 25.97 -11.66 -21.61
C ALA A 572 25.18 -10.86 -22.66
N HIS A 573 25.86 -10.22 -23.62
CA HIS A 573 25.24 -9.43 -24.66
C HIS A 573 24.36 -10.29 -25.57
N PHE A 574 24.86 -11.42 -26.03
CA PHE A 574 24.10 -12.31 -26.91
C PHE A 574 22.91 -12.96 -26.21
N LEU A 575 23.06 -13.35 -24.95
CA LEU A 575 21.93 -13.89 -24.16
C LEU A 575 20.87 -12.81 -23.89
N ASP A 576 21.25 -11.56 -23.64
CA ASP A 576 20.27 -10.47 -23.49
C ASP A 576 19.59 -10.15 -24.82
N MET A 577 20.31 -10.16 -25.94
CA MET A 577 19.72 -10.03 -27.28
C MET A 577 18.72 -11.14 -27.57
N ALA A 578 19.05 -12.40 -27.29
CA ALA A 578 18.18 -13.55 -27.57
C ALA A 578 16.99 -13.65 -26.62
N PHE A 579 17.19 -13.36 -25.32
CA PHE A 579 16.24 -13.67 -24.24
C PHE A 579 15.83 -12.46 -23.39
N GLY A 580 16.39 -11.25 -23.67
CA GLY A 580 16.08 -10.02 -22.97
C GLY A 580 14.64 -9.53 -23.16
N LYS A 581 14.28 -8.42 -22.50
CA LYS A 581 12.91 -7.86 -22.53
C LYS A 581 12.52 -7.26 -23.89
N SER A 582 13.47 -6.69 -24.63
CA SER A 582 13.19 -5.97 -25.89
C SER A 582 12.96 -6.93 -27.04
N ALA A 583 11.72 -6.98 -27.54
CA ALA A 583 11.39 -7.71 -28.78
C ALA A 583 11.97 -7.02 -30.03
N ASP A 584 12.08 -5.69 -30.02
CA ASP A 584 12.56 -4.91 -31.15
C ASP A 584 14.08 -5.08 -31.34
N ALA A 585 14.84 -5.15 -30.24
CA ALA A 585 16.27 -5.45 -30.30
C ALA A 585 16.52 -6.84 -30.97
N ARG A 586 15.69 -7.85 -30.65
CA ARG A 586 15.75 -9.17 -31.29
C ARG A 586 15.43 -9.13 -32.78
N LYS A 587 14.39 -8.38 -33.18
CA LYS A 587 14.02 -8.24 -34.60
C LYS A 587 15.14 -7.61 -35.40
N ILE A 588 15.73 -6.53 -34.88
CA ILE A 588 16.87 -5.85 -35.52
C ILE A 588 18.05 -6.82 -35.64
N TRP A 589 18.38 -7.54 -34.60
CA TRP A 589 19.46 -8.53 -34.61
C TRP A 589 19.23 -9.63 -35.64
N LEU A 590 18.01 -10.22 -35.69
CA LEU A 590 17.68 -11.25 -36.68
C LEU A 590 17.72 -10.72 -38.10
N SER A 591 17.27 -9.49 -38.34
CA SER A 591 17.33 -8.86 -39.69
C SER A 591 18.75 -8.56 -40.14
N SER A 592 19.75 -8.53 -39.25
CA SER A 592 21.15 -8.34 -39.62
C SER A 592 21.81 -9.60 -40.23
N PHE A 593 21.12 -10.75 -40.18
CA PHE A 593 21.57 -12.03 -40.78
C PHE A 593 20.82 -12.36 -42.08
N SER A 594 19.81 -11.58 -42.45
CA SER A 594 19.09 -11.70 -43.72
C SER A 594 19.68 -10.74 -44.75
#